data_40a34830f9293b49b83b5480d1e04391
#
_entry.id   40a34830f9293b49b83b5480d1e04391
#
_cell.length_a   1.000
_cell.length_b   1.000
_cell.length_c   1.000
_cell.angle_alpha   90.00
_cell.angle_beta   90.00
_cell.angle_gamma   90.00
#
_symmetry.space_group_name_H-M   'P 1'
#
loop_
_entity.id
_entity.type
_entity.pdbx_description
1 polymer ?
#
loop_
_entity_poly.entity_id
_entity_poly.type
_entity_poly.pdbx_seq_one_letter_code
_entity_poly.pdbx_strand_id
1 'polypeptide(L)'
;MFQSYNPNPVRNLVGDCVIRAVAKLTDQTWDETYLDIALQGFLMKDMPSSNAVWNAYLINKGFNRYTIPNTCPDCYTVIDFCNDHPHGKYLLATGTHVIAVDNGNYYDTWDSGDETPIYFYTKGNINGIQ
;
A
#
# COMPACT_ATOMS: atom_id res chain seq x y z
N MET A 1 -2.82 8.59 -11.88
CA MET A 1 -3.99 9.37 -11.46
C MET A 1 -4.96 8.45 -10.78
N PHE A 2 -6.05 8.93 -10.27
CA PHE A 2 -6.97 8.09 -9.51
C PHE A 2 -7.58 7.00 -10.38
N GLN A 3 -7.55 5.76 -9.88
CA GLN A 3 -8.19 4.59 -10.49
C GLN A 3 -9.12 3.98 -9.45
N SER A 4 -10.42 3.93 -9.74
CA SER A 4 -11.37 3.27 -8.87
C SER A 4 -11.07 1.76 -8.85
N TYR A 5 -10.95 1.18 -7.65
CA TYR A 5 -10.47 -0.18 -7.52
C TYR A 5 -11.07 -0.84 -6.28
N ASN A 6 -11.83 -1.89 -6.50
CA ASN A 6 -12.34 -2.73 -5.43
C ASN A 6 -12.22 -4.20 -5.85
N PRO A 7 -11.15 -4.88 -5.44
CA PRO A 7 -10.91 -6.27 -5.83
C PRO A 7 -11.72 -7.29 -5.04
N ASN A 8 -12.54 -6.86 -4.08
CA ASN A 8 -13.38 -7.76 -3.31
C ASN A 8 -14.30 -8.54 -4.25
N PRO A 9 -14.28 -9.89 -4.23
CA PRO A 9 -15.00 -10.70 -5.20
C PRO A 9 -16.51 -10.48 -5.21
N VAL A 10 -17.08 -10.08 -4.08
CA VAL A 10 -18.53 -9.80 -3.97
C VAL A 10 -18.82 -8.31 -3.86
N ARG A 11 -17.85 -7.47 -4.18
CA ARG A 11 -17.97 -6.02 -4.21
C ARG A 11 -18.33 -5.38 -2.87
N ASN A 12 -18.05 -6.05 -1.75
CA ASN A 12 -18.24 -5.45 -0.43
C ASN A 12 -17.32 -4.25 -0.23
N LEU A 13 -17.84 -3.22 0.38
CA LEU A 13 -17.08 -2.06 0.84
C LEU A 13 -16.82 -2.25 2.34
N VAL A 14 -15.67 -2.79 2.67
CA VAL A 14 -15.28 -3.08 4.05
C VAL A 14 -13.93 -2.41 4.33
N GLY A 15 -13.50 -2.39 5.57
CA GLY A 15 -12.22 -1.79 5.97
C GLY A 15 -11.02 -2.65 5.56
N ASP A 16 -10.87 -2.91 4.27
CA ASP A 16 -9.89 -3.83 3.71
C ASP A 16 -8.76 -3.13 2.94
N CYS A 17 -8.44 -1.88 3.30
CA CYS A 17 -7.44 -1.11 2.55
C CYS A 17 -6.09 -1.86 2.45
N VAL A 18 -5.68 -2.56 3.49
CA VAL A 18 -4.45 -3.37 3.47
C VAL A 18 -4.55 -4.48 2.43
N ILE A 19 -5.65 -5.25 2.45
CA ILE A 19 -5.85 -6.35 1.51
C ILE A 19 -5.87 -5.80 0.07
N ARG A 20 -6.61 -4.73 -0.18
CA ARG A 20 -6.69 -4.12 -1.51
C ARG A 20 -5.33 -3.68 -2.01
N ALA A 21 -4.62 -2.91 -1.18
CA ALA A 21 -3.33 -2.34 -1.57
C ALA A 21 -2.28 -3.44 -1.80
N VAL A 22 -2.22 -4.42 -0.91
CA VAL A 22 -1.26 -5.52 -1.04
C VAL A 22 -1.60 -6.41 -2.24
N ALA A 23 -2.88 -6.66 -2.48
CA ALA A 23 -3.31 -7.44 -3.66
C ALA A 23 -2.82 -6.77 -4.95
N LYS A 24 -2.99 -5.45 -5.07
CA LYS A 24 -2.53 -4.70 -6.24
C LYS A 24 -1.01 -4.72 -6.35
N LEU A 25 -0.33 -4.51 -5.24
CA LEU A 25 1.13 -4.46 -5.19
C LEU A 25 1.78 -5.79 -5.62
N THR A 26 1.15 -6.91 -5.26
CA THR A 26 1.71 -8.25 -5.48
C THR A 26 1.06 -8.99 -6.65
N ASP A 27 0.12 -8.35 -7.36
CA ASP A 27 -0.64 -8.98 -8.46
C ASP A 27 -1.36 -10.26 -8.02
N GLN A 28 -1.89 -10.25 -6.81
CA GLN A 28 -2.65 -11.37 -6.27
C GLN A 28 -4.14 -11.04 -6.23
N THR A 29 -4.97 -12.08 -6.10
CA THR A 29 -6.40 -11.87 -5.86
C THR A 29 -6.64 -11.38 -4.43
N TRP A 30 -7.82 -10.82 -4.20
CA TRP A 30 -8.25 -10.43 -2.86
C TRP A 30 -8.22 -11.64 -1.91
N ASP A 31 -8.73 -12.79 -2.37
CA ASP A 31 -8.79 -14.01 -1.56
C ASP A 31 -7.40 -14.51 -1.18
N GLU A 32 -6.50 -14.61 -2.13
CA GLU A 32 -5.12 -15.03 -1.87
C GLU A 32 -4.44 -14.10 -0.87
N THR A 33 -4.61 -12.80 -1.05
CA THR A 33 -4.00 -11.80 -0.18
C THR A 33 -4.56 -11.87 1.23
N TYR A 34 -5.89 -12.03 1.35
CA TYR A 34 -6.53 -12.17 2.65
C TYR A 34 -5.97 -13.36 3.41
N LEU A 35 -5.91 -14.52 2.76
CA LEU A 35 -5.42 -15.74 3.39
C LEU A 35 -3.95 -15.63 3.78
N ASP A 36 -3.14 -15.03 2.93
CA ASP A 36 -1.70 -14.85 3.20
C ASP A 36 -1.47 -13.95 4.43
N ILE A 37 -2.17 -12.83 4.50
CA ILE A 37 -2.02 -11.90 5.61
C ILE A 37 -2.64 -12.48 6.89
N ALA A 38 -3.75 -13.18 6.77
CA ALA A 38 -4.35 -13.89 7.89
C ALA A 38 -3.40 -14.94 8.46
N LEU A 39 -2.72 -15.69 7.59
CA LEU A 39 -1.72 -16.66 8.03
C LEU A 39 -0.55 -15.97 8.74
N GLN A 40 -0.07 -14.86 8.19
CA GLN A 40 1.00 -14.09 8.83
C GLN A 40 0.59 -13.66 10.24
N GLY A 41 -0.63 -13.15 10.39
CA GLY A 41 -1.17 -12.77 11.69
C GLY A 41 -1.27 -13.94 12.64
N PHE A 42 -1.78 -15.08 12.13
CA PHE A 42 -1.89 -16.30 12.92
C PHE A 42 -0.51 -16.73 13.47
N LEU A 43 0.51 -16.74 12.61
CA LEU A 43 1.86 -17.14 13.01
C LEU A 43 2.46 -16.16 14.04
N MET A 44 2.15 -14.89 13.94
CA MET A 44 2.61 -13.86 14.87
C MET A 44 1.72 -13.73 16.11
N LYS A 45 0.57 -14.44 16.14
CA LYS A 45 -0.43 -14.33 17.20
C LYS A 45 -0.95 -12.90 17.33
N ASP A 46 -1.19 -12.26 16.20
CA ASP A 46 -1.64 -10.88 16.09
C ASP A 46 -2.75 -10.80 15.03
N MET A 47 -3.43 -9.67 14.97
CA MET A 47 -4.54 -9.48 14.03
C MET A 47 -4.04 -9.15 12.64
N PRO A 48 -4.70 -9.65 11.58
CA PRO A 48 -4.27 -9.37 10.20
C PRO A 48 -4.21 -7.88 9.87
N SER A 49 -5.05 -7.08 10.51
CA SER A 49 -5.09 -5.62 10.27
C SER A 49 -3.97 -4.86 10.99
N SER A 50 -3.23 -5.52 11.87
CA SER A 50 -2.12 -4.89 12.59
C SER A 50 -1.02 -4.47 11.61
N ASN A 51 -0.51 -3.26 11.79
CA ASN A 51 0.59 -2.76 10.96
C ASN A 51 1.83 -3.67 11.05
N ALA A 52 2.09 -4.25 12.21
CA ALA A 52 3.21 -5.17 12.39
C ALA A 52 3.06 -6.41 11.51
N VAL A 53 1.84 -6.89 11.33
CA VAL A 53 1.57 -8.11 10.56
C VAL A 53 1.80 -7.88 9.07
N TRP A 54 1.14 -6.88 8.48
CA TRP A 54 1.30 -6.68 7.04
C TRP A 54 2.68 -6.12 6.70
N ASN A 55 3.34 -5.40 7.63
CA ASN A 55 4.75 -5.03 7.47
C ASN A 55 5.63 -6.27 7.35
N ALA A 56 5.49 -7.22 8.27
CA ALA A 56 6.27 -8.46 8.24
C ALA A 56 6.01 -9.24 6.94
N TYR A 57 4.76 -9.29 6.50
CA TYR A 57 4.41 -9.94 5.24
C TYR A 57 5.16 -9.31 4.06
N LEU A 58 5.14 -7.98 3.97
CA LEU A 58 5.80 -7.27 2.86
C LEU A 58 7.31 -7.44 2.91
N ILE A 59 7.92 -7.34 4.09
CA ILE A 59 9.37 -7.54 4.24
C ILE A 59 9.74 -8.95 3.80
N ASN A 60 8.96 -9.95 4.19
CA ASN A 60 9.21 -11.34 3.79
C ASN A 60 9.06 -11.56 2.28
N LYS A 61 8.25 -10.74 1.62
CA LYS A 61 8.09 -10.77 0.16
C LYS A 61 9.16 -10.01 -0.60
N GLY A 62 10.09 -9.38 0.10
CA GLY A 62 11.21 -8.65 -0.51
C GLY A 62 10.98 -7.17 -0.69
N PHE A 63 9.92 -6.61 -0.12
CA PHE A 63 9.69 -5.17 -0.15
C PHE A 63 10.50 -4.49 0.94
N ASN A 64 10.93 -3.26 0.68
CA ASN A 64 11.64 -2.42 1.63
C ASN A 64 10.76 -1.24 2.02
N ARG A 65 10.91 -0.79 3.25
CA ARG A 65 10.16 0.33 3.80
C ARG A 65 11.00 1.59 3.81
N TYR A 66 10.45 2.69 3.32
CA TYR A 66 11.11 4.00 3.24
C TYR A 66 10.24 5.06 3.90
N THR A 67 10.84 5.91 4.71
CA THR A 67 10.14 7.02 5.37
C THR A 67 10.02 8.20 4.42
N ILE A 68 8.89 8.89 4.46
CA ILE A 68 8.68 10.14 3.72
C ILE A 68 8.83 11.29 4.70
N PRO A 69 9.72 12.27 4.45
CA PRO A 69 9.89 13.41 5.34
C PRO A 69 8.61 14.23 5.45
N ASN A 70 8.34 14.76 6.64
CA ASN A 70 7.22 15.65 6.87
C ASN A 70 7.54 17.04 6.31
N THR A 71 6.73 17.50 5.36
CA THR A 71 6.89 18.81 4.73
C THR A 71 5.75 19.77 5.05
N CYS A 72 4.81 19.37 5.91
CA CYS A 72 3.69 20.24 6.28
C CYS A 72 4.19 21.57 6.88
N PRO A 73 3.52 22.69 6.59
CA PRO A 73 2.18 22.83 5.99
C PRO A 73 2.08 22.61 4.48
N ASP A 74 3.18 22.53 3.76
CA ASP A 74 3.17 22.16 2.34
C ASP A 74 3.23 20.65 2.23
N CYS A 75 2.17 19.97 2.68
CA CYS A 75 2.16 18.54 2.83
C CYS A 75 2.33 17.81 1.48
N TYR A 76 3.24 16.86 1.47
CA TYR A 76 3.46 15.99 0.32
C TYR A 76 2.30 14.98 0.23
N THR A 77 1.60 14.98 -0.89
CA THR A 77 0.37 14.20 -1.06
C THR A 77 0.61 12.93 -1.87
N VAL A 78 -0.41 12.06 -1.91
CA VAL A 78 -0.41 10.88 -2.78
C VAL A 78 -0.22 11.29 -4.24
N ILE A 79 -0.89 12.36 -4.67
CA ILE A 79 -0.73 12.87 -6.05
C ILE A 79 0.71 13.28 -6.30
N ASP A 80 1.33 13.97 -5.36
CA ASP A 80 2.74 14.37 -5.48
C ASP A 80 3.64 13.15 -5.62
N PHE A 81 3.39 12.12 -4.83
CA PHE A 81 4.15 10.87 -4.92
C PHE A 81 4.01 10.23 -6.31
N CYS A 82 2.78 10.17 -6.83
CA CYS A 82 2.54 9.62 -8.15
C CYS A 82 3.29 10.39 -9.26
N ASN A 83 3.32 11.71 -9.14
CA ASN A 83 4.05 12.54 -10.11
C ASN A 83 5.55 12.31 -10.04
N ASP A 84 6.08 12.09 -8.84
CA ASP A 84 7.52 11.85 -8.64
C ASP A 84 7.91 10.41 -8.97
N HIS A 85 6.96 9.48 -8.99
CA HIS A 85 7.23 8.05 -9.22
C HIS A 85 6.35 7.52 -10.36
N PRO A 86 6.61 7.95 -11.60
CA PRO A 86 5.77 7.57 -12.75
C PRO A 86 5.91 6.11 -13.17
N HIS A 87 6.89 5.39 -12.61
CA HIS A 87 7.16 3.99 -12.94
C HIS A 87 7.27 3.15 -11.68
N GLY A 88 6.80 1.91 -11.76
CA GLY A 88 6.94 0.94 -10.69
C GLY A 88 5.74 0.86 -9.78
N LYS A 89 5.84 -0.06 -8.83
CA LYS A 89 4.76 -0.37 -7.87
C LYS A 89 5.17 0.00 -6.47
N TYR A 90 4.27 0.64 -5.75
CA TYR A 90 4.51 1.13 -4.40
C TYR A 90 3.25 0.94 -3.56
N LEU A 91 3.43 0.78 -2.26
CA LEU A 91 2.34 0.86 -1.30
C LEU A 91 2.62 2.06 -0.40
N LEU A 92 1.69 2.99 -0.37
CA LEU A 92 1.80 4.18 0.48
C LEU A 92 1.00 3.99 1.76
N ALA A 93 1.52 4.48 2.88
CA ALA A 93 0.82 4.44 4.16
C ALA A 93 0.72 5.85 4.74
N THR A 94 -0.48 6.22 5.23
CA THR A 94 -0.71 7.54 5.83
C THR A 94 -0.75 7.30 7.34
N GLY A 95 -0.87 6.62 8.07
CA GLY A 95 -1.07 6.41 9.50
C GLY A 95 -2.35 5.61 9.76
N THR A 96 -3.38 5.85 8.96
CA THR A 96 -4.68 5.19 9.12
C THR A 96 -5.17 4.54 7.84
N HIS A 97 -4.46 4.70 6.73
CA HIS A 97 -4.90 4.22 5.43
C HIS A 97 -3.70 3.80 4.60
N VAL A 98 -3.89 2.83 3.71
CA VAL A 98 -2.85 2.40 2.77
C VAL A 98 -3.42 2.40 1.36
N ILE A 99 -2.56 2.72 0.38
CA ILE A 99 -2.95 2.96 -1.00
C ILE A 99 -1.90 2.34 -1.91
N ALA A 100 -2.34 1.62 -2.95
CA ALA A 100 -1.41 1.10 -3.95
C ALA A 100 -1.18 2.12 -5.05
N VAL A 101 0.06 2.23 -5.49
CA VAL A 101 0.45 3.04 -6.64
C VAL A 101 1.11 2.13 -7.67
N ASP A 102 0.71 2.27 -8.92
CA ASP A 102 1.27 1.50 -10.04
C ASP A 102 1.42 2.42 -11.24
N ASN A 103 2.67 2.65 -11.64
CA ASN A 103 3.03 3.50 -12.79
C ASN A 103 2.35 4.88 -12.73
N GLY A 104 2.43 5.53 -11.57
CA GLY A 104 1.94 6.89 -11.38
C GLY A 104 0.43 7.00 -11.19
N ASN A 105 -0.26 5.89 -11.04
CA ASN A 105 -1.69 5.86 -10.74
C ASN A 105 -1.91 5.32 -9.34
N TYR A 106 -2.85 5.90 -8.60
CA TYR A 106 -3.20 5.39 -7.28
C TYR A 106 -4.58 4.73 -7.32
N TYR A 107 -4.69 3.60 -6.63
CA TYR A 107 -5.83 2.69 -6.70
C TYR A 107 -6.53 2.62 -5.37
N ASP A 108 -7.80 2.98 -5.34
CA ASP A 108 -8.57 3.01 -4.10
C ASP A 108 -10.07 2.91 -4.39
N THR A 109 -10.87 2.74 -3.35
CA THR A 109 -12.33 2.77 -3.47
C THR A 109 -12.87 4.21 -3.44
N TRP A 110 -12.04 5.18 -3.11
CA TRP A 110 -12.37 6.61 -3.10
C TRP A 110 -11.10 7.39 -3.45
N ASP A 111 -11.28 8.64 -3.88
CA ASP A 111 -10.15 9.46 -4.31
C ASP A 111 -9.34 9.93 -3.09
N SER A 112 -8.29 9.22 -2.77
CA SER A 112 -7.39 9.50 -1.65
C SER A 112 -6.17 10.31 -2.05
N GLY A 113 -6.22 10.99 -3.19
CA GLY A 113 -5.07 11.72 -3.73
C GLY A 113 -4.54 12.84 -2.84
N ASP A 114 -5.40 13.42 -2.00
CA ASP A 114 -5.01 14.50 -1.10
C ASP A 114 -4.50 14.01 0.26
N GLU A 115 -4.48 12.70 0.49
CA GLU A 115 -3.91 12.14 1.71
C GLU A 115 -2.41 12.36 1.76
N THR A 116 -1.86 12.42 2.97
CA THR A 116 -0.42 12.64 3.20
C THR A 116 0.24 11.35 3.61
N PRO A 117 0.98 10.68 2.69
CA PRO A 117 1.70 9.46 3.05
C PRO A 117 2.91 9.79 3.92
N ILE A 118 3.19 8.93 4.88
CA ILE A 118 4.32 9.10 5.80
C ILE A 118 5.41 8.06 5.61
N TYR A 119 5.09 6.93 4.97
CA TYR A 119 6.09 5.95 4.54
C TYR A 119 5.54 5.14 3.38
N PHE A 120 6.43 4.41 2.69
CA PHE A 120 6.02 3.58 1.56
C PHE A 120 6.89 2.33 1.46
N TYR A 121 6.39 1.37 0.69
CA TYR A 121 7.09 0.12 0.39
C TYR A 121 7.28 -0.02 -1.11
N THR A 122 8.45 -0.54 -1.51
CA THR A 122 8.71 -0.96 -2.88
C THR A 122 9.78 -2.04 -2.88
N LYS A 123 9.87 -2.82 -3.95
CA LYS A 123 10.88 -3.88 -4.04
C LYS A 123 12.23 -3.34 -4.44
N GLY A 124 12.28 -2.38 -5.29
CA GLY A 124 13.55 -1.88 -5.79
C GLY A 124 14.34 -1.10 -4.75
N ASN A 125 15.61 -0.87 -5.07
CA ASN A 125 16.44 0.07 -4.33
C ASN A 125 16.32 1.44 -4.98
N ILE A 126 15.62 2.35 -4.32
CA ILE A 126 15.37 3.68 -4.88
C ILE A 126 16.61 4.57 -4.89
N ASN A 127 17.64 4.18 -4.17
CA ASN A 127 18.90 4.95 -4.12
C ASN A 127 19.90 4.50 -5.17
N GLY A 128 19.63 3.42 -5.77
CA GLY A 128 20.47 2.92 -6.85
C GLY A 128 20.01 3.45 -8.15
N ILE A 129 19.55 3.73 -7.80
CA ILE A 129 19.21 3.84 -8.66
C ILE A 129 19.12 3.92 -9.33
N GLN A 130 18.84 3.77 -8.90
CA GLN A 130 18.74 3.65 -9.05
C GLN A 130 18.58 3.58 -9.63
#